data_b064535b786f1fcf78bb22999acc863c
#
_entry.id   b064535b786f1fcf78bb22999acc863c
#
_cell.length_a   1.000
_cell.length_b   1.000
_cell.length_c   1.000
_cell.angle_alpha   90.00
_cell.angle_beta   90.00
_cell.angle_gamma   90.00
#
_symmetry.space_group_name_H-M   'P 1'
#
loop_
_entity.id
_entity.type
_entity.pdbx_description
1 polymer ?
#
loop_
_entity_poly.entity_id
_entity_poly.type
_entity_poly.pdbx_seq_one_letter_code
_entity_poly.pdbx_strand_id
1 'polypeptide(L)'
;MKNKLYQYVSWIGIFCVVCSISLCAYNVYDSFRSYFVSKQKMNAYHVVKTSVGSVPDYVLNPDMEMPEVDVDGISCIGTLEIPSLDLNLCVTSTCSDKNMKQLPCRYYGSIYKSNMVIIAHNYWFHFGRLNTLKSGDAVIFTDASGNWF
;
A
#
# COMPACT_ATOMS: atom_id res chain seq x y z
N MET A 1 46.02 -29.19 -11.96
CA MET A 1 45.58 -27.82 -11.65
C MET A 1 44.19 -27.50 -12.27
N LYS A 2 43.89 -27.87 -13.53
CA LYS A 2 42.57 -27.57 -14.20
C LYS A 2 41.35 -28.08 -13.42
N ASN A 3 41.37 -29.28 -12.87
CA ASN A 3 40.21 -29.87 -12.17
C ASN A 3 39.80 -29.07 -10.89
N LYS A 4 40.77 -28.52 -10.15
CA LYS A 4 40.45 -27.71 -8.97
C LYS A 4 39.79 -26.38 -9.33
N LEU A 5 40.19 -25.76 -10.44
CA LEU A 5 39.57 -24.53 -10.92
C LEU A 5 38.11 -24.74 -11.29
N TYR A 6 37.79 -25.82 -12.01
CA TYR A 6 36.39 -26.16 -12.35
C TYR A 6 35.55 -26.40 -11.09
N GLN A 7 36.11 -27.05 -10.06
CA GLN A 7 35.41 -27.23 -8.79
C GLN A 7 35.10 -25.89 -8.11
N TYR A 8 36.03 -24.96 -8.04
CA TYR A 8 35.77 -23.62 -7.46
C TYR A 8 34.72 -22.86 -8.23
N VAL A 9 34.79 -22.86 -9.57
CA VAL A 9 33.78 -22.20 -10.42
C VAL A 9 32.38 -22.83 -10.20
N SER A 10 32.31 -24.17 -10.11
CA SER A 10 31.05 -24.86 -9.81
C SER A 10 30.47 -24.48 -8.43
N TRP A 11 31.31 -24.41 -7.39
CA TRP A 11 30.87 -24.00 -6.05
C TRP A 11 30.38 -22.55 -6.03
N ILE A 12 31.06 -21.63 -6.72
CA ILE A 12 30.63 -20.24 -6.87
C ILE A 12 29.27 -20.18 -7.58
N GLY A 13 29.10 -20.95 -8.65
CA GLY A 13 27.83 -21.02 -9.38
C GLY A 13 26.68 -21.51 -8.50
N ILE A 14 26.90 -22.59 -7.74
CA ILE A 14 25.90 -23.11 -6.78
C ILE A 14 25.59 -22.06 -5.71
N PHE A 15 26.59 -21.38 -5.16
CA PHE A 15 26.40 -20.33 -4.19
C PHE A 15 25.54 -19.16 -4.75
N CYS A 16 25.81 -18.70 -5.96
CA CYS A 16 25.00 -17.66 -6.62
C CYS A 16 23.56 -18.09 -6.81
N VAL A 17 23.31 -19.34 -7.22
CA VAL A 17 21.95 -19.88 -7.37
C VAL A 17 21.21 -19.91 -6.05
N VAL A 18 21.86 -20.38 -4.97
CA VAL A 18 21.27 -20.43 -3.63
C VAL A 18 20.94 -19.01 -3.13
N CYS A 19 21.85 -18.04 -3.32
CA CYS A 19 21.59 -16.64 -2.96
C CYS A 19 20.39 -16.06 -3.74
N SER A 20 20.31 -16.33 -5.04
CA SER A 20 19.21 -15.87 -5.88
C SER A 20 17.87 -16.44 -5.43
N ILE A 21 17.80 -17.75 -5.14
CA ILE A 21 16.59 -18.39 -4.63
C ILE A 21 16.20 -17.80 -3.28
N SER A 22 17.17 -17.56 -2.39
CA SER A 22 16.91 -16.98 -1.07
C SER A 22 16.35 -15.55 -1.16
N LEU A 23 16.89 -14.73 -2.08
CA LEU A 23 16.37 -13.39 -2.33
C LEU A 23 14.95 -13.41 -2.93
N CYS A 24 14.69 -14.33 -3.87
CA CYS A 24 13.33 -14.51 -4.41
C CYS A 24 12.34 -14.93 -3.32
N ALA A 25 12.70 -15.90 -2.49
CA ALA A 25 11.87 -16.37 -1.38
C ALA A 25 11.60 -15.24 -0.37
N TYR A 26 12.60 -14.43 -0.05
CA TYR A 26 12.44 -13.27 0.82
C TYR A 26 11.44 -12.24 0.25
N ASN A 27 11.56 -11.88 -1.03
CA ASN A 27 10.65 -10.94 -1.68
C ASN A 27 9.20 -11.45 -1.70
N VAL A 28 9.01 -12.74 -1.98
CA VAL A 28 7.69 -13.39 -1.95
C VAL A 28 7.12 -13.34 -0.52
N TYR A 29 7.91 -13.71 0.48
CA TYR A 29 7.50 -13.66 1.88
C TYR A 29 7.11 -12.23 2.31
N ASP A 30 7.91 -11.22 1.98
CA ASP A 30 7.63 -9.82 2.34
C ASP A 30 6.33 -9.31 1.69
N SER A 31 6.07 -9.66 0.43
CA SER A 31 4.83 -9.36 -0.27
C SER A 31 3.59 -10.00 0.40
N PHE A 32 3.67 -11.27 0.77
CA PHE A 32 2.59 -11.96 1.49
C PHE A 32 2.36 -11.38 2.88
N ARG A 33 3.43 -11.12 3.64
CA ARG A 33 3.34 -10.48 4.94
C ARG A 33 2.62 -9.13 4.85
N SER A 34 2.99 -8.30 3.88
CA SER A 34 2.35 -7.01 3.62
C SER A 34 0.85 -7.16 3.31
N TYR A 35 0.47 -8.14 2.51
CA TYR A 35 -0.93 -8.45 2.20
C TYR A 35 -1.75 -8.77 3.46
N PHE A 36 -1.26 -9.67 4.32
CA PHE A 36 -1.99 -10.03 5.54
C PHE A 36 -2.14 -8.85 6.50
N VAL A 37 -1.09 -8.05 6.67
CA VAL A 37 -1.13 -6.86 7.53
C VAL A 37 -2.13 -5.83 6.98
N SER A 38 -2.10 -5.56 5.67
CA SER A 38 -3.05 -4.63 5.04
C SER A 38 -4.49 -5.07 5.22
N LYS A 39 -4.77 -6.36 5.05
CA LYS A 39 -6.12 -6.92 5.21
C LYS A 39 -6.60 -6.83 6.66
N GLN A 40 -5.74 -7.10 7.63
CA GLN A 40 -6.04 -6.95 9.06
C GLN A 40 -6.37 -5.48 9.39
N LYS A 41 -5.56 -4.53 8.92
CA LYS A 41 -5.78 -3.10 9.13
C LYS A 41 -7.08 -2.62 8.48
N MET A 42 -7.40 -3.12 7.29
CA MET A 42 -8.66 -2.80 6.62
C MET A 42 -9.87 -3.27 7.42
N ASN A 43 -9.84 -4.48 7.98
CA ASN A 43 -10.90 -4.97 8.84
C ASN A 43 -11.07 -4.11 10.11
N ALA A 44 -9.96 -3.73 10.74
CA ALA A 44 -9.98 -2.84 11.91
C ALA A 44 -10.52 -1.44 11.55
N TYR A 45 -10.18 -0.90 10.39
CA TYR A 45 -10.71 0.37 9.89
C TYR A 45 -12.23 0.36 9.76
N HIS A 46 -12.81 -0.68 9.19
CA HIS A 46 -14.28 -0.81 9.05
C HIS A 46 -15.02 -0.84 10.39
N VAL A 47 -14.41 -1.38 11.45
CA VAL A 47 -14.99 -1.42 12.79
C VAL A 47 -15.05 -0.03 13.44
N VAL A 48 -14.04 0.82 13.16
CA VAL A 48 -13.92 2.16 13.78
C VAL A 48 -14.76 3.21 13.07
N LYS A 49 -15.01 3.04 11.77
CA LYS A 49 -15.74 4.03 10.95
C LYS A 49 -17.23 4.07 11.30
N THR A 50 -17.69 5.21 11.83
CA THR A 50 -19.11 5.51 12.05
C THR A 50 -19.56 6.55 11.03
N SER A 51 -20.60 6.25 10.25
CA SER A 51 -21.14 7.17 9.23
C SER A 51 -22.05 8.23 9.84
N VAL A 52 -21.89 9.47 9.41
CA VAL A 52 -22.82 10.58 9.72
C VAL A 52 -23.18 11.28 8.41
N GLY A 53 -24.48 11.42 8.16
CA GLY A 53 -24.99 12.14 6.98
C GLY A 53 -25.19 13.63 7.29
N SER A 54 -24.34 14.46 6.73
CA SER A 54 -24.48 15.93 6.59
C SER A 54 -23.75 16.40 5.34
N VAL A 55 -23.96 17.64 4.90
CA VAL A 55 -23.11 18.23 3.84
C VAL A 55 -21.67 18.14 4.32
N PRO A 56 -20.75 17.57 3.51
CA PRO A 56 -19.37 17.39 3.94
C PRO A 56 -18.70 18.73 4.21
N ASP A 57 -18.02 18.86 5.36
CA ASP A 57 -17.38 20.11 5.77
C ASP A 57 -16.34 20.62 4.78
N TYR A 58 -15.69 19.71 4.04
CA TYR A 58 -14.70 20.07 3.02
C TYR A 58 -15.29 20.87 1.84
N VAL A 59 -16.60 20.77 1.57
CA VAL A 59 -17.27 21.55 0.53
C VAL A 59 -17.30 23.05 0.93
N LEU A 60 -17.43 23.31 2.22
CA LEU A 60 -17.44 24.68 2.77
C LEU A 60 -16.03 25.19 3.07
N ASN A 61 -15.10 24.31 3.40
CA ASN A 61 -13.71 24.63 3.72
C ASN A 61 -12.74 23.61 3.10
N PRO A 62 -12.36 23.74 1.83
CA PRO A 62 -11.41 22.82 1.17
C PRO A 62 -10.00 22.84 1.78
N ASP A 63 -9.68 23.86 2.57
CA ASP A 63 -8.39 24.00 3.25
C ASP A 63 -8.32 23.24 4.59
N MET A 64 -9.42 22.64 5.02
CA MET A 64 -9.44 21.85 6.26
C MET A 64 -8.48 20.66 6.18
N GLU A 65 -7.97 20.25 7.33
CA GLU A 65 -7.21 19.01 7.44
C GLU A 65 -8.14 17.80 7.18
N MET A 66 -7.59 16.81 6.52
CA MET A 66 -8.32 15.55 6.29
C MET A 66 -8.53 14.84 7.64
N PRO A 67 -9.75 14.35 7.93
CA PRO A 67 -10.01 13.60 9.15
C PRO A 67 -9.18 12.32 9.19
N GLU A 68 -8.78 11.93 10.39
CA GLU A 68 -7.93 10.78 10.63
C GLU A 68 -8.61 9.80 11.59
N VAL A 69 -8.38 8.51 11.38
CA VAL A 69 -8.83 7.43 12.26
C VAL A 69 -7.61 6.63 12.68
N ASP A 70 -7.43 6.41 13.98
CA ASP A 70 -6.40 5.50 14.49
C ASP A 70 -6.80 4.04 14.28
N VAL A 71 -5.93 3.29 13.63
CA VAL A 71 -6.09 1.85 13.37
C VAL A 71 -4.89 1.11 13.92
N ASP A 72 -4.99 0.62 15.14
CA ASP A 72 -3.90 -0.05 15.87
C ASP A 72 -2.60 0.78 15.90
N GLY A 73 -2.70 2.06 16.28
CA GLY A 73 -1.56 2.98 16.40
C GLY A 73 -1.02 3.50 15.07
N ILE A 74 -1.77 3.35 13.99
CA ILE A 74 -1.47 3.96 12.68
C ILE A 74 -2.61 4.88 12.31
N SER A 75 -2.31 6.17 12.11
CA SER A 75 -3.31 7.15 11.66
C SER A 75 -3.61 6.98 10.18
N CYS A 76 -4.88 6.75 9.84
CA CYS A 76 -5.39 6.55 8.49
C CYS A 76 -6.34 7.68 8.09
N ILE A 77 -6.19 8.21 6.88
CA ILE A 77 -7.03 9.28 6.31
C ILE A 77 -8.21 8.76 5.49
N GLY A 78 -8.23 7.48 5.18
CA GLY A 78 -9.28 6.88 4.37
C GLY A 78 -8.87 5.55 3.76
N THR A 79 -9.61 5.14 2.74
CA THR A 79 -9.38 3.90 1.99
C THR A 79 -9.26 4.18 0.50
N LEU A 80 -8.39 3.43 -0.16
CA LEU A 80 -8.22 3.40 -1.61
C LEU A 80 -8.73 2.08 -2.16
N GLU A 81 -9.69 2.15 -3.07
CA GLU A 81 -10.26 0.99 -3.74
C GLU A 81 -10.00 1.06 -5.25
N ILE A 82 -9.53 -0.03 -5.83
CA ILE A 82 -9.35 -0.21 -7.28
C ILE A 82 -9.95 -1.57 -7.63
N PRO A 83 -11.26 -1.62 -8.02
CA PRO A 83 -11.99 -2.86 -8.22
C PRO A 83 -11.37 -3.79 -9.26
N SER A 84 -10.85 -3.25 -10.37
CA SER A 84 -10.19 -4.02 -11.43
C SER A 84 -8.92 -4.76 -10.97
N LEU A 85 -8.35 -4.37 -9.84
CA LEU A 85 -7.19 -5.01 -9.22
C LEU A 85 -7.54 -5.82 -7.97
N ASP A 86 -8.83 -5.89 -7.58
CA ASP A 86 -9.27 -6.42 -6.27
C ASP A 86 -8.44 -5.81 -5.11
N LEU A 87 -8.23 -4.49 -5.19
CA LEU A 87 -7.41 -3.75 -4.24
C LEU A 87 -8.31 -2.87 -3.38
N ASN A 88 -8.21 -3.04 -2.07
CA ASN A 88 -8.89 -2.22 -1.07
C ASN A 88 -7.98 -2.07 0.15
N LEU A 89 -7.40 -0.88 0.34
CA LEU A 89 -6.34 -0.61 1.30
C LEU A 89 -6.60 0.67 2.07
N CYS A 90 -6.34 0.67 3.40
CA CYS A 90 -6.24 1.90 4.17
C CYS A 90 -5.06 2.74 3.68
N VAL A 91 -5.22 4.06 3.71
CA VAL A 91 -4.17 5.02 3.37
C VAL A 91 -3.76 5.76 4.63
N THR A 92 -2.49 5.69 5.00
CA THR A 92 -1.97 6.35 6.19
C THR A 92 -1.77 7.86 5.98
N SER A 93 -1.94 8.65 7.04
CA SER A 93 -1.80 10.10 6.99
C SER A 93 -0.37 10.55 6.72
N THR A 94 0.62 9.78 7.18
CA THR A 94 2.05 10.10 7.06
C THR A 94 2.83 8.95 6.45
N CYS A 95 3.80 9.30 5.60
CA CYS A 95 4.72 8.35 5.01
C CYS A 95 5.96 8.14 5.89
N SER A 96 6.26 6.87 6.12
CA SER A 96 7.53 6.41 6.67
C SER A 96 7.87 5.06 6.03
N ASP A 97 9.13 4.67 6.00
CA ASP A 97 9.56 3.36 5.48
C ASP A 97 8.83 2.21 6.16
N LYS A 98 8.56 2.35 7.46
CA LYS A 98 7.80 1.36 8.22
C LYS A 98 6.35 1.27 7.76
N ASN A 99 5.69 2.41 7.56
CA ASN A 99 4.28 2.45 7.16
C ASN A 99 4.11 1.97 5.72
N MET A 100 4.96 2.42 4.78
CA MET A 100 4.92 2.01 3.38
C MET A 100 5.06 0.51 3.17
N LYS A 101 5.78 -0.22 4.04
CA LYS A 101 5.87 -1.69 3.99
C LYS A 101 4.56 -2.39 4.36
N GLN A 102 3.61 -1.68 4.93
CA GLN A 102 2.36 -2.24 5.41
C GLN A 102 1.15 -1.72 4.64
N LEU A 103 1.13 -0.41 4.34
CA LEU A 103 -0.01 0.31 3.78
C LEU A 103 0.47 1.39 2.80
N PRO A 104 -0.36 1.79 1.83
CA PRO A 104 -0.19 3.04 1.12
C PRO A 104 -0.18 4.23 2.07
N CYS A 105 0.48 5.30 1.71
CA CYS A 105 0.51 6.51 2.51
C CYS A 105 0.34 7.79 1.68
N ARG A 106 -0.23 8.82 2.29
CA ARG A 106 -0.29 10.16 1.73
C ARG A 106 1.11 10.76 1.72
N TYR A 107 1.67 10.92 0.55
CA TYR A 107 2.97 11.57 0.38
C TYR A 107 2.84 13.08 0.40
N TYR A 108 1.80 13.62 -0.25
CA TYR A 108 1.58 15.06 -0.38
C TYR A 108 0.11 15.38 -0.64
N GLY A 109 -0.31 16.60 -0.30
CA GLY A 109 -1.59 17.20 -0.68
C GLY A 109 -2.80 16.69 0.08
N SER A 110 -3.98 17.05 -0.44
CA SER A 110 -5.29 16.68 0.09
C SER A 110 -6.24 16.32 -1.05
N ILE A 111 -7.11 15.34 -0.82
CA ILE A 111 -8.16 15.00 -1.80
C ILE A 111 -9.11 16.17 -2.01
N TYR A 112 -9.37 16.96 -0.99
CA TYR A 112 -10.22 18.14 -1.03
C TYR A 112 -9.72 19.25 -1.97
N LYS A 113 -8.42 19.27 -2.24
CA LYS A 113 -7.75 20.20 -3.17
C LYS A 113 -7.43 19.56 -4.52
N SER A 114 -7.84 18.33 -4.76
CA SER A 114 -7.55 17.57 -5.98
C SER A 114 -6.05 17.46 -6.30
N ASN A 115 -5.20 17.48 -5.28
CA ASN A 115 -3.73 17.44 -5.42
C ASN A 115 -3.08 16.37 -4.55
N MET A 116 -3.86 15.41 -4.05
CA MET A 116 -3.34 14.34 -3.19
C MET A 116 -2.47 13.36 -3.97
N VAL A 117 -1.33 13.05 -3.41
CA VAL A 117 -0.41 12.01 -3.93
C VAL A 117 -0.30 10.89 -2.91
N ILE A 118 -0.64 9.68 -3.34
CA ILE A 118 -0.52 8.45 -2.56
C ILE A 118 0.63 7.63 -3.13
N ILE A 119 1.49 7.12 -2.25
CA ILE A 119 2.56 6.20 -2.63
C ILE A 119 2.46 4.90 -1.84
N ALA A 120 2.96 3.82 -2.42
CA ALA A 120 3.06 2.51 -1.79
C ALA A 120 4.23 1.72 -2.38
N HIS A 121 4.62 0.63 -1.70
CA HIS A 121 5.57 -0.32 -2.26
C HIS A 121 5.02 -1.03 -3.50
N ASN A 122 5.94 -1.44 -4.38
CA ASN A 122 5.66 -2.22 -5.58
C ASN A 122 5.42 -3.71 -5.26
N TYR A 123 4.64 -3.99 -4.20
CA TYR A 123 4.20 -5.35 -3.90
C TYR A 123 3.02 -5.74 -4.78
N TRP A 124 2.88 -7.04 -5.08
CA TRP A 124 1.78 -7.57 -5.89
C TRP A 124 0.40 -7.18 -5.36
N PHE A 125 0.22 -7.17 -4.05
CA PHE A 125 -1.04 -6.82 -3.37
C PHE A 125 -1.14 -5.34 -2.96
N HIS A 126 -0.20 -4.49 -3.41
CA HIS A 126 -0.24 -3.04 -3.30
C HIS A 126 -0.23 -2.44 -4.71
N PHE A 127 0.74 -1.57 -5.02
CA PHE A 127 0.79 -0.85 -6.29
C PHE A 127 1.56 -1.59 -7.42
N GLY A 128 2.01 -2.82 -7.17
CA GLY A 128 2.78 -3.60 -8.15
C GLY A 128 2.04 -3.95 -9.44
N ARG A 129 0.70 -3.85 -9.44
CA ARG A 129 -0.15 -4.12 -10.62
C ARG A 129 -0.76 -2.87 -11.26
N LEU A 130 -0.43 -1.65 -10.80
CA LEU A 130 -0.99 -0.42 -11.36
C LEU A 130 -0.74 -0.28 -12.87
N ASN A 131 0.35 -0.82 -13.38
CA ASN A 131 0.67 -0.83 -14.80
C ASN A 131 -0.30 -1.67 -15.66
N THR A 132 -1.18 -2.46 -15.05
CA THR A 132 -2.19 -3.24 -15.76
C THR A 132 -3.54 -2.51 -15.89
N LEU A 133 -3.69 -1.35 -15.22
CA LEU A 133 -4.88 -0.51 -15.33
C LEU A 133 -5.08 0.00 -16.75
N LYS A 134 -6.34 0.13 -17.13
CA LYS A 134 -6.78 0.66 -18.41
C LYS A 134 -7.53 1.97 -18.23
N SER A 135 -7.59 2.75 -19.29
CA SER A 135 -8.45 3.93 -19.29
C SER A 135 -9.91 3.55 -19.05
N GLY A 136 -10.52 4.18 -18.04
CA GLY A 136 -11.89 3.88 -17.60
C GLY A 136 -11.96 2.97 -16.36
N ASP A 137 -10.86 2.37 -15.90
CA ASP A 137 -10.84 1.67 -14.62
C ASP A 137 -11.05 2.66 -13.48
N ALA A 138 -11.94 2.30 -12.54
CA ALA A 138 -12.24 3.14 -11.40
C ALA A 138 -11.11 3.09 -10.36
N VAL A 139 -10.75 4.27 -9.83
CA VAL A 139 -9.89 4.44 -8.67
C VAL A 139 -10.68 5.30 -7.68
N ILE A 140 -11.07 4.73 -6.55
CA ILE A 140 -12.00 5.35 -5.61
C ILE A 140 -11.24 5.59 -4.30
N PHE A 141 -11.24 6.84 -3.85
CA PHE A 141 -10.77 7.17 -2.50
C PHE A 141 -11.97 7.53 -1.63
N THR A 142 -12.06 6.93 -0.45
CA THR A 142 -13.06 7.28 0.56
C THR A 142 -12.36 7.80 1.80
N ASP A 143 -12.64 9.04 2.20
CA ASP A 143 -12.03 9.62 3.40
C ASP A 143 -12.52 8.99 4.70
N ALA A 144 -11.92 9.36 5.82
CA ALA A 144 -12.30 8.85 7.14
C ALA A 144 -13.72 9.27 7.58
N SER A 145 -14.29 10.33 7.00
CA SER A 145 -15.69 10.74 7.20
C SER A 145 -16.68 9.99 6.32
N GLY A 146 -16.21 9.25 5.30
CA GLY A 146 -17.04 8.47 4.41
C GLY A 146 -17.38 9.14 3.08
N ASN A 147 -16.80 10.29 2.79
CA ASN A 147 -16.95 10.94 1.50
C ASN A 147 -16.09 10.21 0.47
N TRP A 148 -16.63 9.92 -0.70
CA TRP A 148 -15.94 9.25 -1.80
C TRP A 148 -15.63 10.22 -2.95
N PHE A 149 -14.52 9.97 -3.62
CA PHE A 149 -13.96 10.80 -4.69
C PHE A 149 -13.52 9.93 -5.85
#